data_487eaa422899f094670f81208d1c757a
#
_entry.id   487eaa422899f094670f81208d1c757a
#
_cell.length_a   1.000
_cell.length_b   1.000
_cell.length_c   1.000
_cell.angle_alpha   90.00
_cell.angle_beta   90.00
_cell.angle_gamma   90.00
#
_symmetry.space_group_name_H-M   'P 1'
#
loop_
_entity.id
_entity.type
_entity.pdbx_description
1 polymer ?
#
loop_
_entity_poly.entity_id
_entity_poly.type
_entity_poly.pdbx_seq_one_letter_code
_entity_poly.pdbx_strand_id
1 'polypeptide(L)'
;MPEVPLDNPVPVRQREALPLPALQAWLRAEVPNIGEVQNILQFPGGYSNLTYCLQTAEQDYILRRPPVGASIKSGHDMSREFRVLTLLQPHYNNIPTPVAYCSDESIIGVPFYIMQRIKGVILRATNAPKLQLSPAWLHQLSEALVDNLVVLHQLNIEKTELIQL
;
A
#
# COMPACT_ATOMS: atom_id res chain seq x y z
N MET A 1 -21.84 12.02 13.22
CA MET A 1 -21.23 11.90 11.88
C MET A 1 -21.73 10.60 11.29
N PRO A 2 -22.13 10.56 10.01
CA PRO A 2 -22.41 9.27 9.38
C PRO A 2 -21.13 8.42 9.43
N GLU A 3 -21.28 7.17 9.77
CA GLU A 3 -20.16 6.21 9.80
C GLU A 3 -19.67 6.01 8.36
N VAL A 4 -18.52 6.61 8.05
CA VAL A 4 -17.93 6.51 6.71
C VAL A 4 -17.33 5.11 6.56
N PRO A 5 -17.81 4.28 5.61
CA PRO A 5 -17.31 2.92 5.50
C PRO A 5 -15.84 2.91 5.11
N LEU A 6 -15.03 2.26 5.94
CA LEU A 6 -13.62 2.01 5.63
C LEU A 6 -13.48 1.23 4.32
N ASP A 7 -12.37 1.44 3.61
CA ASP A 7 -12.04 0.62 2.44
C ASP A 7 -11.66 -0.80 2.92
N ASN A 8 -12.62 -1.70 2.87
CA ASN A 8 -12.48 -3.04 3.39
C ASN A 8 -12.03 -4.02 2.30
N PRO A 9 -11.03 -4.88 2.59
CA PRO A 9 -10.65 -5.94 1.69
C PRO A 9 -11.71 -7.05 1.69
N VAL A 10 -11.75 -7.81 0.60
CA VAL A 10 -12.66 -8.94 0.36
C VAL A 10 -11.87 -10.24 0.20
N PRO A 11 -12.49 -11.42 0.18
CA PRO A 11 -11.81 -12.67 -0.10
C PRO A 11 -11.00 -12.61 -1.42
N VAL A 12 -9.82 -13.21 -1.40
CA VAL A 12 -8.92 -13.23 -2.56
C VAL A 12 -9.56 -13.98 -3.73
N ARG A 13 -9.45 -13.42 -4.92
CA ARG A 13 -9.90 -14.09 -6.15
C ARG A 13 -9.09 -15.37 -6.37
N GLN A 14 -9.73 -16.46 -6.73
CA GLN A 14 -9.10 -17.78 -6.84
C GLN A 14 -7.84 -17.79 -7.72
N ARG A 15 -7.85 -17.04 -8.83
CA ARG A 15 -6.70 -16.94 -9.75
C ARG A 15 -5.55 -16.06 -9.25
N GLU A 16 -5.78 -15.33 -8.16
CA GLU A 16 -4.85 -14.36 -7.58
C GLU A 16 -4.40 -14.79 -6.18
N ALA A 17 -4.73 -16.02 -5.77
CA ALA A 17 -4.35 -16.58 -4.48
C ALA A 17 -2.82 -16.59 -4.32
N LEU A 18 -2.37 -16.28 -3.10
CA LEU A 18 -0.95 -16.31 -2.75
C LEU A 18 -0.60 -17.66 -2.11
N PRO A 19 0.59 -18.22 -2.39
CA PRO A 19 1.08 -19.45 -1.74
C PRO A 19 1.48 -19.13 -0.29
N LEU A 20 0.53 -19.16 0.64
CA LEU A 20 0.74 -18.78 2.03
C LEU A 20 1.93 -19.47 2.70
N PRO A 21 2.20 -20.79 2.52
CA PRO A 21 3.35 -21.43 3.16
C PRO A 21 4.69 -20.81 2.75
N ALA A 22 4.90 -20.55 1.46
CA ALA A 22 6.14 -19.94 0.94
C ALA A 22 6.26 -18.47 1.41
N LEU A 23 5.17 -17.71 1.32
CA LEU A 23 5.13 -16.34 1.81
C LEU A 23 5.44 -16.27 3.31
N GLN A 24 4.83 -17.14 4.12
CA GLN A 24 5.06 -17.17 5.57
C GLN A 24 6.49 -17.56 5.93
N ALA A 25 7.11 -18.51 5.20
CA ALA A 25 8.51 -18.88 5.40
C ALA A 25 9.44 -17.69 5.13
N TRP A 26 9.20 -16.96 4.03
CA TRP A 26 9.95 -15.76 3.69
C TRP A 26 9.75 -14.65 4.74
N LEU A 27 8.51 -14.42 5.19
CA LEU A 27 8.21 -13.41 6.22
C LEU A 27 8.94 -13.68 7.53
N ARG A 28 9.00 -14.94 7.97
CA ARG A 28 9.74 -15.31 9.19
C ARG A 28 11.24 -15.04 9.08
N ALA A 29 11.82 -15.21 7.89
CA ALA A 29 13.23 -14.98 7.65
C ALA A 29 13.57 -13.48 7.56
N GLU A 30 12.78 -12.71 6.79
CA GLU A 30 13.12 -11.32 6.43
C GLU A 30 12.45 -10.29 7.36
N VAL A 31 11.32 -10.64 7.98
CA VAL A 31 10.53 -9.74 8.84
C VAL A 31 10.12 -10.47 10.14
N PRO A 32 11.06 -10.82 11.01
CA PRO A 32 10.79 -11.70 12.16
C PRO A 32 9.70 -11.19 13.12
N ASN A 33 9.46 -9.89 13.16
CA ASN A 33 8.46 -9.27 14.04
C ASN A 33 7.08 -9.09 13.40
N ILE A 34 6.87 -9.57 12.15
CA ILE A 34 5.57 -9.43 11.48
C ILE A 34 4.51 -10.38 12.06
N GLY A 35 4.95 -11.45 12.71
CA GLY A 35 4.06 -12.50 13.24
C GLY A 35 3.52 -13.45 12.15
N GLU A 36 2.59 -14.30 12.57
CA GLU A 36 1.93 -15.26 11.67
C GLU A 36 0.78 -14.60 10.91
N VAL A 37 0.75 -14.78 9.60
CA VAL A 37 -0.37 -14.35 8.77
C VAL A 37 -1.55 -15.31 8.99
N GLN A 38 -2.58 -14.82 9.65
CA GLN A 38 -3.79 -15.59 9.96
C GLN A 38 -4.76 -15.63 8.77
N ASN A 39 -4.80 -14.55 7.99
CA ASN A 39 -5.70 -14.44 6.85
C ASN A 39 -5.12 -13.52 5.77
N ILE A 40 -5.45 -13.80 4.52
CA ILE A 40 -5.11 -12.96 3.37
C ILE A 40 -6.41 -12.54 2.70
N LEU A 41 -6.62 -11.23 2.60
CA LEU A 41 -7.72 -10.62 1.88
C LEU A 41 -7.17 -9.75 0.74
N GLN A 42 -8.03 -9.33 -0.16
CA GLN A 42 -7.64 -8.53 -1.32
C GLN A 42 -8.48 -7.26 -1.41
N PHE A 43 -7.87 -6.14 -1.77
CA PHE A 43 -8.62 -4.95 -2.11
C PHE A 43 -9.12 -5.05 -3.57
N PRO A 44 -10.44 -4.88 -3.80
CA PRO A 44 -11.02 -5.07 -5.14
C PRO A 44 -10.66 -3.96 -6.12
N GLY A 45 -10.23 -2.80 -5.62
CA GLY A 45 -9.85 -1.63 -6.41
C GLY A 45 -8.35 -1.58 -6.67
N GLY A 46 -7.93 -1.76 -7.88
CA GLY A 46 -6.55 -1.62 -8.34
C GLY A 46 -6.46 -2.11 -9.77
N TYR A 47 -6.19 -1.18 -10.71
CA TYR A 47 -6.20 -1.53 -12.13
C TYR A 47 -4.82 -1.99 -12.64
N SER A 48 -3.75 -1.59 -11.95
CA SER A 48 -2.38 -1.88 -12.38
C SER A 48 -1.69 -2.90 -11.50
N ASN A 49 -1.76 -2.75 -10.19
CA ASN A 49 -1.11 -3.65 -9.22
C ASN A 49 -2.14 -4.24 -8.26
N LEU A 50 -1.91 -5.48 -7.87
CA LEU A 50 -2.75 -6.18 -6.91
C LEU A 50 -2.34 -5.82 -5.50
N THR A 51 -3.33 -5.54 -4.65
CA THR A 51 -3.12 -5.12 -3.26
C THR A 51 -3.83 -6.10 -2.32
N TYR A 52 -3.08 -6.69 -1.41
CA TYR A 52 -3.56 -7.65 -0.42
C TYR A 52 -3.44 -7.09 0.98
N CYS A 53 -4.33 -7.51 1.86
CA CYS A 53 -4.25 -7.31 3.29
C CYS A 53 -3.78 -8.61 3.94
N LEU A 54 -2.62 -8.57 4.56
CA LEU A 54 -2.11 -9.65 5.40
C LEU A 54 -2.53 -9.35 6.83
N GLN A 55 -3.41 -10.17 7.38
CA GLN A 55 -3.90 -10.00 8.74
C GLN A 55 -3.07 -10.85 9.70
N THR A 56 -2.48 -10.22 10.71
CA THR A 56 -1.78 -10.90 11.80
C THR A 56 -2.54 -10.70 13.12
N ALA A 57 -2.03 -11.27 14.21
CA ALA A 57 -2.65 -11.09 15.53
C ALA A 57 -2.56 -9.64 16.04
N GLU A 58 -1.51 -8.92 15.67
CA GLU A 58 -1.23 -7.58 16.21
C GLU A 58 -1.69 -6.46 15.29
N GLN A 59 -1.42 -6.57 14.00
CA GLN A 59 -1.75 -5.52 13.02
C GLN A 59 -1.90 -6.08 11.61
N ASP A 60 -2.47 -5.27 10.74
CA ASP A 60 -2.59 -5.59 9.33
C ASP A 60 -1.43 -4.98 8.53
N TYR A 61 -1.00 -5.70 7.51
CA TYR A 61 -0.02 -5.23 6.52
C TYR A 61 -0.61 -5.24 5.12
N ILE A 62 -0.01 -4.46 4.25
CA ILE A 62 -0.35 -4.43 2.82
C ILE A 62 0.79 -5.10 2.05
N LEU A 63 0.45 -6.09 1.21
CA LEU A 63 1.33 -6.63 0.20
C LEU A 63 0.89 -6.11 -1.17
N ARG A 64 1.83 -5.52 -1.91
CA ARG A 64 1.61 -5.10 -3.30
C ARG A 64 2.48 -5.89 -4.26
N ARG A 65 1.86 -6.33 -5.36
CA ARG A 65 2.54 -7.03 -6.46
C ARG A 65 1.93 -6.69 -7.81
N PRO A 66 2.67 -6.86 -8.92
CA PRO A 66 2.06 -6.81 -10.24
C PRO A 66 1.17 -8.04 -10.48
N PRO A 67 0.27 -8.02 -11.47
CA PRO A 67 -0.38 -9.21 -11.98
C PRO A 67 0.66 -10.20 -12.54
N VAL A 68 0.40 -11.50 -12.41
CA VAL A 68 1.26 -12.52 -13.04
C VAL A 68 1.21 -12.38 -14.55
N GLY A 69 2.39 -12.41 -15.20
CA GLY A 69 2.50 -12.22 -16.64
C GLY A 69 2.43 -10.76 -17.13
N ALA A 70 2.31 -9.79 -16.22
CA ALA A 70 2.43 -8.40 -16.61
C ALA A 70 3.86 -8.11 -17.10
N SER A 71 3.98 -7.52 -18.28
CA SER A 71 5.27 -7.00 -18.76
C SER A 71 5.75 -5.90 -17.81
N ILE A 72 6.92 -6.11 -17.19
CA ILE A 72 7.53 -5.14 -16.26
C ILE A 72 7.98 -3.92 -17.07
N LYS A 73 7.06 -3.03 -17.38
CA LYS A 73 7.36 -1.70 -17.92
C LYS A 73 6.87 -0.69 -16.91
N SER A 74 7.77 0.12 -16.39
CA SER A 74 7.62 1.31 -15.52
C SER A 74 6.45 1.38 -14.52
N GLY A 75 5.26 0.94 -14.85
CA GLY A 75 4.06 0.97 -13.99
C GLY A 75 3.92 -0.22 -13.01
N HIS A 76 4.80 -1.22 -13.11
CA HIS A 76 4.77 -2.45 -12.30
C HIS A 76 6.09 -2.69 -11.56
N ASP A 77 6.92 -1.66 -11.45
CA ASP A 77 8.22 -1.73 -10.77
C ASP A 77 8.03 -1.61 -9.25
N MET A 78 7.90 -2.76 -8.59
CA MET A 78 7.74 -2.84 -7.14
C MET A 78 8.99 -2.34 -6.39
N SER A 79 10.18 -2.50 -6.98
CA SER A 79 11.42 -2.02 -6.36
C SER A 79 11.45 -0.50 -6.32
N ARG A 80 11.01 0.15 -7.39
CA ARG A 80 10.90 1.60 -7.45
C ARG A 80 9.87 2.13 -6.47
N GLU A 81 8.66 1.52 -6.42
CA GLU A 81 7.64 1.93 -5.45
C GLU A 81 8.16 1.81 -4.01
N PHE A 82 8.77 0.68 -3.66
CA PHE A 82 9.34 0.46 -2.34
C PHE A 82 10.46 1.44 -2.01
N ARG A 83 11.36 1.69 -2.96
CA ARG A 83 12.48 2.64 -2.80
C ARG A 83 11.97 4.06 -2.56
N VAL A 84 10.96 4.51 -3.32
CA VAL A 84 10.33 5.83 -3.11
C VAL A 84 9.81 5.96 -1.68
N LEU A 85 9.06 4.97 -1.19
CA LEU A 85 8.53 5.00 0.18
C LEU A 85 9.68 5.02 1.21
N THR A 86 10.71 4.20 1.01
CA THR A 86 11.84 4.08 1.94
C THR A 86 12.64 5.39 2.04
N LEU A 87 12.93 6.02 0.91
CA LEU A 87 13.70 7.27 0.87
C LEU A 87 12.86 8.47 1.34
N LEU A 88 11.55 8.43 1.15
CA LEU A 88 10.66 9.50 1.54
C LEU A 88 10.29 9.47 3.02
N GLN A 89 10.21 8.29 3.64
CA GLN A 89 9.74 8.09 5.00
C GLN A 89 10.45 8.94 6.07
N PRO A 90 11.78 9.15 6.04
CA PRO A 90 12.46 10.00 7.02
C PRO A 90 12.09 11.49 6.94
N HIS A 91 11.50 11.92 5.82
CA HIS A 91 11.23 13.31 5.50
C HIS A 91 9.73 13.65 5.43
N TYR A 92 8.88 12.62 5.32
CA TYR A 92 7.44 12.81 5.15
C TYR A 92 6.64 11.66 5.79
N ASN A 93 5.85 12.00 6.79
CA ASN A 93 5.16 11.01 7.64
C ASN A 93 3.79 10.55 7.11
N ASN A 94 3.21 11.23 6.11
CA ASN A 94 1.87 10.92 5.61
C ASN A 94 1.90 9.85 4.51
N ILE A 95 2.75 8.83 4.68
CA ILE A 95 2.87 7.68 3.80
C ILE A 95 2.87 6.38 4.61
N PRO A 96 2.50 5.25 4.00
CA PRO A 96 2.68 3.95 4.64
C PRO A 96 4.15 3.66 4.94
N THR A 97 4.44 3.15 6.13
CA THR A 97 5.79 2.71 6.47
C THR A 97 6.16 1.47 5.63
N PRO A 98 7.20 1.52 4.79
CA PRO A 98 7.70 0.35 4.07
C PRO A 98 8.28 -0.65 5.07
N VAL A 99 8.06 -1.94 4.83
CA VAL A 99 8.49 -3.02 5.73
C VAL A 99 9.57 -3.89 5.08
N ALA A 100 9.29 -4.46 3.92
CA ALA A 100 10.23 -5.32 3.22
C ALA A 100 9.92 -5.39 1.72
N TYR A 101 10.96 -5.64 0.92
CA TYR A 101 10.85 -5.89 -0.52
C TYR A 101 11.44 -7.27 -0.86
N CYS A 102 10.77 -8.01 -1.72
CA CYS A 102 11.20 -9.29 -2.24
C CYS A 102 11.34 -9.25 -3.76
N SER A 103 12.55 -9.51 -4.25
CA SER A 103 12.81 -9.68 -5.68
C SER A 103 12.75 -11.14 -6.14
N ASP A 104 12.70 -12.08 -5.19
CA ASP A 104 12.67 -13.51 -5.48
C ASP A 104 11.28 -13.95 -5.94
N GLU A 105 11.16 -14.17 -7.23
CA GLU A 105 9.91 -14.62 -7.85
C GLU A 105 9.50 -16.04 -7.45
N SER A 106 10.41 -16.84 -6.88
CA SER A 106 10.09 -18.19 -6.43
C SER A 106 9.10 -18.21 -5.26
N ILE A 107 8.97 -17.09 -4.53
CA ILE A 107 8.10 -16.98 -3.36
C ILE A 107 6.63 -16.91 -3.76
N ILE A 108 6.25 -15.95 -4.65
CA ILE A 108 4.86 -15.76 -5.07
C ILE A 108 4.69 -15.56 -6.59
N GLY A 109 5.71 -15.88 -7.39
CA GLY A 109 5.69 -15.82 -8.85
C GLY A 109 6.03 -14.46 -9.45
N VAL A 110 6.19 -13.42 -8.67
CA VAL A 110 6.54 -12.05 -9.09
C VAL A 110 7.19 -11.28 -7.93
N PRO A 111 7.98 -10.22 -8.19
CA PRO A 111 8.46 -9.34 -7.14
C PRO A 111 7.30 -8.67 -6.39
N PHE A 112 7.50 -8.39 -5.10
CA PHE A 112 6.49 -7.74 -4.27
C PHE A 112 7.13 -6.92 -3.15
N TYR A 113 6.33 -6.07 -2.51
CA TYR A 113 6.75 -5.42 -1.28
C TYR A 113 5.63 -5.39 -0.25
N ILE A 114 6.02 -5.17 0.99
CA ILE A 114 5.14 -5.10 2.15
C ILE A 114 5.31 -3.73 2.82
N MET A 115 4.19 -3.17 3.27
CA MET A 115 4.12 -1.93 4.04
C MET A 115 3.06 -2.04 5.13
N GLN A 116 3.10 -1.17 6.11
CA GLN A 116 2.04 -1.07 7.11
C GLN A 116 0.72 -0.65 6.48
N ARG A 117 -0.40 -1.21 6.98
CA ARG A 117 -1.73 -0.78 6.56
C ARG A 117 -2.12 0.53 7.23
N ILE A 118 -2.44 1.54 6.44
CA ILE A 118 -3.15 2.72 6.90
C ILE A 118 -4.65 2.46 6.72
N LYS A 119 -5.40 2.44 7.82
CA LYS A 119 -6.86 2.29 7.78
C LYS A 119 -7.49 3.64 7.46
N GLY A 120 -8.37 3.67 6.47
CA GLY A 120 -8.99 4.94 6.06
C GLY A 120 -10.05 4.71 4.99
N VAL A 121 -10.51 5.80 4.42
CA VAL A 121 -11.49 5.83 3.33
C VAL A 121 -10.82 6.36 2.08
N ILE A 122 -10.88 5.59 1.01
CA ILE A 122 -10.45 6.07 -0.30
C ILE A 122 -11.66 6.71 -0.99
N LEU A 123 -11.61 8.02 -1.19
CA LEU A 123 -12.64 8.71 -1.95
C LEU A 123 -12.52 8.40 -3.44
N ARG A 124 -13.58 7.88 -4.01
CA ARG A 124 -13.70 7.56 -5.43
C ARG A 124 -14.95 8.20 -5.99
N ALA A 125 -14.99 8.49 -7.29
CA ALA A 125 -16.19 9.00 -7.95
C ALA A 125 -17.44 8.12 -7.70
N THR A 126 -17.24 6.81 -7.49
CA THR A 126 -18.31 5.84 -7.24
C THR A 126 -18.86 5.83 -5.81
N ASN A 127 -18.06 6.24 -4.82
CA ASN A 127 -18.48 6.22 -3.41
C ASN A 127 -18.67 7.61 -2.81
N ALA A 128 -17.94 8.63 -3.28
CA ALA A 128 -18.02 9.98 -2.73
C ALA A 128 -19.46 10.55 -2.65
N PRO A 129 -20.34 10.39 -3.67
CA PRO A 129 -21.72 10.85 -3.57
C PRO A 129 -22.53 10.16 -2.46
N LYS A 130 -22.20 8.89 -2.15
CA LYS A 130 -22.89 8.08 -1.14
C LYS A 130 -22.53 8.51 0.29
N LEU A 131 -21.37 9.15 0.47
CA LEU A 131 -20.88 9.60 1.76
C LEU A 131 -21.56 10.87 2.25
N GLN A 132 -22.33 11.57 1.40
CA GLN A 132 -23.08 12.77 1.73
C GLN A 132 -22.22 13.81 2.50
N LEU A 133 -20.98 14.00 2.07
CA LEU A 133 -20.05 14.93 2.69
C LEU A 133 -20.56 16.36 2.57
N SER A 134 -20.55 17.10 3.68
CA SER A 134 -20.96 18.51 3.65
C SER A 134 -19.97 19.36 2.84
N PRO A 135 -20.40 20.51 2.28
CA PRO A 135 -19.49 21.44 1.60
C PRO A 135 -18.31 21.88 2.46
N ALA A 136 -18.55 22.10 3.76
CA ALA A 136 -17.49 22.45 4.70
C ALA A 136 -16.45 21.33 4.85
N TRP A 137 -16.90 20.08 4.87
CA TRP A 137 -16.01 18.92 4.96
C TRP A 137 -15.17 18.76 3.68
N LEU A 138 -15.80 18.95 2.52
CA LEU A 138 -15.09 18.91 1.23
C LEU A 138 -14.05 20.02 1.13
N HIS A 139 -14.37 21.22 1.65
CA HIS A 139 -13.41 22.33 1.71
C HIS A 139 -12.19 21.99 2.57
N GLN A 140 -12.40 21.52 3.81
CA GLN A 140 -11.33 21.09 4.70
C GLN A 140 -10.46 19.98 4.09
N LEU A 141 -11.08 19.02 3.40
CA LEU A 141 -10.36 17.94 2.72
C LEU A 141 -9.50 18.46 1.57
N SER A 142 -10.00 19.44 0.82
CA SER A 142 -9.27 20.07 -0.27
C SER A 142 -8.09 20.91 0.26
N GLU A 143 -8.28 21.65 1.35
CA GLU A 143 -7.19 22.35 2.03
C GLU A 143 -6.12 21.38 2.51
N ALA A 144 -6.51 20.32 3.23
CA ALA A 144 -5.58 19.29 3.70
C ALA A 144 -4.80 18.62 2.56
N LEU A 145 -5.42 18.39 1.40
CA LEU A 145 -4.73 17.88 0.22
C LEU A 145 -3.66 18.85 -0.29
N VAL A 146 -4.02 20.15 -0.40
CA VAL A 146 -3.07 21.18 -0.84
C VAL A 146 -1.92 21.31 0.14
N ASP A 147 -2.21 21.36 1.45
CA ASP A 147 -1.18 21.45 2.49
C ASP A 147 -0.20 20.27 2.44
N ASN A 148 -0.71 19.04 2.24
CA ASN A 148 0.14 17.87 2.07
C ASN A 148 1.03 17.96 0.82
N LEU A 149 0.49 18.45 -0.30
CA LEU A 149 1.27 18.68 -1.52
C LEU A 149 2.35 19.73 -1.31
N VAL A 150 2.03 20.83 -0.60
CA VAL A 150 3.00 21.89 -0.29
C VAL A 150 4.15 21.33 0.54
N VAL A 151 3.86 20.57 1.61
CA VAL A 151 4.89 19.94 2.45
C VAL A 151 5.79 19.03 1.60
N LEU A 152 5.21 18.21 0.72
CA LEU A 152 5.97 17.31 -0.16
C LEU A 152 6.86 18.10 -1.15
N HIS A 153 6.33 19.15 -1.75
CA HIS A 153 7.06 19.97 -2.74
C HIS A 153 8.15 20.85 -2.10
N GLN A 154 8.07 21.12 -0.80
CA GLN A 154 9.08 21.87 -0.07
C GLN A 154 10.27 21.01 0.38
N LEU A 155 10.22 19.69 0.17
CA LEU A 155 11.35 18.82 0.49
C LEU A 155 12.58 19.23 -0.33
N ASN A 156 13.68 19.47 0.34
CA ASN A 156 14.94 19.79 -0.32
C ASN A 156 15.59 18.49 -0.80
N ILE A 157 15.31 18.09 -2.04
CA ILE A 157 15.81 16.84 -2.64
C ILE A 157 17.35 16.80 -2.74
N GLU A 158 18.01 17.95 -2.87
CA GLU A 158 19.49 18.01 -2.94
C GLU A 158 20.17 17.69 -1.61
N LYS A 159 19.45 17.89 -0.50
CA LYS A 159 19.95 17.59 0.86
C LYS A 159 19.44 16.25 1.39
N THR A 160 18.77 15.48 0.57
CA THR A 160 18.18 14.20 0.95
C THR A 160 18.61 13.11 -0.04
N GLU A 161 18.47 11.85 0.35
CA GLU A 161 18.71 10.73 -0.56
C GLU A 161 17.68 10.64 -1.69
N LEU A 162 16.62 11.47 -1.66
CA LEU A 162 15.60 11.57 -2.70
C LEU A 162 16.15 11.95 -4.07
N ILE A 163 17.32 12.63 -4.12
CA ILE A 163 18.02 12.91 -5.39
C ILE A 163 18.39 11.65 -6.17
N GLN A 164 18.39 10.49 -5.52
CA GLN A 164 18.70 9.21 -6.15
C GLN A 164 17.48 8.55 -6.86
N LEU A 165 16.28 9.14 -6.74
CA LEU A 165 15.07 8.66 -7.42
C LEU A 165 15.05 9.06 -8.87
#